data_6382fa24104fda784a707a1da3ef676b
#
_entry.id   6382fa24104fda784a707a1da3ef676b
#
_cell.length_a   1.000
_cell.length_b   1.000
_cell.length_c   1.000
_cell.angle_alpha   90.00
_cell.angle_beta   90.00
_cell.angle_gamma   90.00
#
_symmetry.space_group_name_H-M   'P 1'
#
loop_
_entity.id
_entity.type
_entity.pdbx_description
1 polymer ?
#
loop_
_entity_poly.entity_id
_entity_poly.type
_entity_poly.pdbx_seq_one_letter_code
_entity_poly.pdbx_strand_id
1 'polypeptide(L)'
;VIMDIVHSHAVKNEIEGLGNFAGDGCQYFMQGGRREHPAWDSLCFDYGKNEVIHYLLSNCKYWLQEFHFDGFRFDGVTSMLYYSHGLGEAFGGYGDYYNGHEDDEAIAYLTLANLLIHEVNPRAITIAEEVSGMPGLAAPFKEGGYGFDYRMAMNIPDYWIKTIKELRDEDWKPSSMFWETTNRRQEEKTISYAESHDQ
;
A
#
# COMPACT_ATOMS: atom_id res chain seq x y z
N VAL A 1 -2.50 10.20 15.82
CA VAL A 1 -2.34 10.72 14.45
C VAL A 1 -1.72 9.63 13.59
N ILE A 2 -2.34 9.31 12.46
CA ILE A 2 -1.82 8.36 11.47
C ILE A 2 -1.11 9.16 10.38
N MET A 3 0.12 8.78 10.08
CA MET A 3 0.90 9.40 9.01
C MET A 3 0.69 8.64 7.71
N ASP A 4 0.47 9.37 6.64
CA ASP A 4 0.48 8.82 5.29
C ASP A 4 1.93 8.70 4.82
N ILE A 5 2.40 7.47 4.57
CA ILE A 5 3.80 7.17 4.26
C ILE A 5 3.93 6.57 2.87
N VAL A 6 4.76 7.19 2.04
CA VAL A 6 4.98 6.76 0.66
C VAL A 6 6.30 5.99 0.58
N HIS A 7 6.22 4.67 0.70
CA HIS A 7 7.35 3.76 0.53
C HIS A 7 7.23 2.89 -0.74
N SER A 8 6.18 3.12 -1.53
CA SER A 8 5.98 2.48 -2.83
C SER A 8 6.86 3.09 -3.93
N HIS A 9 7.13 4.38 -3.84
CA HIS A 9 7.93 5.10 -4.83
C HIS A 9 8.48 6.42 -4.25
N ALA A 10 9.31 7.11 -5.00
CA ALA A 10 9.80 8.45 -4.65
C ALA A 10 9.71 9.38 -5.84
N VAL A 11 9.61 10.68 -5.57
CA VAL A 11 9.65 11.71 -6.61
C VAL A 11 10.93 11.63 -7.44
N LYS A 12 10.80 11.82 -8.74
CA LYS A 12 11.91 11.82 -9.70
C LYS A 12 12.70 13.14 -9.61
N ASN A 13 13.38 13.33 -8.48
CA ASN A 13 14.20 14.52 -8.22
C ASN A 13 15.66 14.10 -8.02
N GLU A 14 16.51 14.45 -8.98
CA GLU A 14 17.94 14.13 -9.02
C GLU A 14 18.83 15.26 -8.45
N ILE A 15 18.25 16.41 -8.13
CA ILE A 15 18.98 17.59 -7.65
C ILE A 15 18.89 17.72 -6.13
N GLU A 16 17.68 17.65 -5.57
CA GLU A 16 17.42 17.88 -4.15
C GLU A 16 16.86 16.63 -3.45
N GLY A 17 16.49 15.57 -4.22
CA GLY A 17 15.91 14.33 -3.74
C GLY A 17 16.86 13.14 -3.79
N LEU A 18 16.28 11.96 -3.62
CA LEU A 18 17.02 10.69 -3.59
C LEU A 18 17.44 10.21 -4.99
N GLY A 19 16.92 10.79 -6.07
CA GLY A 19 17.05 10.27 -7.44
C GLY A 19 18.49 10.07 -7.91
N ASN A 20 19.44 10.88 -7.39
CA ASN A 20 20.87 10.78 -7.69
C ASN A 20 21.72 11.08 -6.45
N PHE A 21 21.28 10.65 -5.28
CA PHE A 21 21.91 11.02 -4.00
C PHE A 21 23.38 10.56 -3.92
N ALA A 22 23.69 9.36 -4.40
CA ALA A 22 25.07 8.84 -4.42
C ALA A 22 25.84 9.16 -5.70
N GLY A 23 25.23 9.87 -6.66
CA GLY A 23 25.85 10.18 -7.94
C GLY A 23 25.71 9.09 -9.01
N ASP A 24 25.05 7.97 -8.72
CA ASP A 24 24.83 6.86 -9.66
C ASP A 24 23.33 6.63 -10.04
N GLY A 25 22.44 7.34 -9.40
CA GLY A 25 21.00 7.26 -9.63
C GLY A 25 20.34 5.96 -9.18
N CYS A 26 21.11 5.00 -8.68
CA CYS A 26 20.62 3.65 -8.36
C CYS A 26 20.81 3.25 -6.90
N GLN A 27 21.27 4.15 -6.04
CA GLN A 27 21.51 3.83 -4.63
C GLN A 27 20.26 3.28 -3.94
N TYR A 28 19.12 3.93 -4.13
CA TYR A 28 17.85 3.58 -3.50
C TYR A 28 16.90 2.84 -4.46
N PHE A 29 17.11 2.96 -5.76
CA PHE A 29 16.13 2.61 -6.77
C PHE A 29 16.56 1.43 -7.63
N MET A 30 15.56 0.79 -8.24
CA MET A 30 15.74 -0.23 -9.24
C MET A 30 16.63 0.25 -10.39
N GLN A 31 17.14 -0.66 -11.19
CA GLN A 31 17.97 -0.38 -12.36
C GLN A 31 17.21 -0.65 -13.68
N GLY A 32 17.66 0.00 -14.74
CA GLY A 32 17.13 -0.22 -16.08
C GLY A 32 15.66 0.16 -16.19
N GLY A 33 14.89 -0.65 -16.91
CA GLY A 33 13.48 -0.38 -17.18
C GLY A 33 12.55 -0.47 -15.98
N ARG A 34 13.02 -1.02 -14.85
CA ARG A 34 12.24 -1.09 -13.59
C ARG A 34 12.48 0.13 -12.67
N ARG A 35 13.38 1.04 -13.04
CA ARG A 35 13.71 2.20 -12.22
C ARG A 35 12.55 3.18 -12.11
N GLU A 36 11.86 3.42 -13.21
CA GLU A 36 10.75 4.38 -13.30
C GLU A 36 9.40 3.65 -13.24
N HIS A 37 8.49 4.20 -12.45
CA HIS A 37 7.13 3.68 -12.39
C HIS A 37 6.39 3.97 -13.70
N PRO A 38 5.79 2.98 -14.38
CA PRO A 38 5.25 3.16 -15.72
C PRO A 38 4.01 4.07 -15.80
N ALA A 39 3.29 4.27 -14.69
CA ALA A 39 2.09 5.09 -14.65
C ALA A 39 2.24 6.38 -13.83
N TRP A 40 3.23 6.44 -12.93
CA TRP A 40 3.45 7.58 -12.06
C TRP A 40 4.83 8.17 -12.36
N ASP A 41 4.99 9.41 -12.61
CA ASP A 41 6.30 10.04 -12.89
C ASP A 41 7.20 10.01 -11.63
N SER A 42 7.66 8.81 -11.27
CA SER A 42 8.32 8.50 -10.00
C SER A 42 9.34 7.38 -10.16
N LEU A 43 10.15 7.14 -9.12
CA LEU A 43 11.19 6.12 -9.04
C LEU A 43 10.81 5.00 -8.09
N CYS A 44 11.00 3.75 -8.51
CA CYS A 44 10.68 2.56 -7.70
C CYS A 44 11.86 2.18 -6.82
N PHE A 45 11.61 1.99 -5.52
CA PHE A 45 12.62 1.50 -4.59
C PHE A 45 13.07 0.06 -4.92
N ASP A 46 14.32 -0.23 -4.66
CA ASP A 46 14.90 -1.57 -4.81
C ASP A 46 14.90 -2.28 -3.46
N TYR A 47 13.80 -2.98 -3.18
CA TYR A 47 13.62 -3.72 -1.91
C TYR A 47 14.56 -4.93 -1.78
N GLY A 48 15.27 -5.35 -2.84
CA GLY A 48 16.31 -6.35 -2.78
C GLY A 48 17.60 -5.89 -2.13
N LYS A 49 17.75 -4.57 -1.89
CA LYS A 49 18.93 -4.02 -1.23
C LYS A 49 18.70 -3.89 0.28
N ASN A 50 19.55 -4.53 1.06
CA ASN A 50 19.50 -4.44 2.53
C ASN A 50 19.56 -2.99 3.03
N GLU A 51 20.35 -2.14 2.39
CA GLU A 51 20.50 -0.73 2.74
C GLU A 51 19.21 0.06 2.49
N VAL A 52 18.47 -0.28 1.45
CA VAL A 52 17.17 0.35 1.15
C VAL A 52 16.12 -0.10 2.15
N ILE A 53 16.03 -1.40 2.44
CA ILE A 53 15.15 -1.91 3.51
C ILE A 53 15.49 -1.23 4.84
N HIS A 54 16.76 -1.15 5.20
CA HIS A 54 17.21 -0.50 6.44
C HIS A 54 16.84 0.99 6.47
N TYR A 55 16.98 1.70 5.36
CA TYR A 55 16.56 3.09 5.23
C TYR A 55 15.06 3.27 5.47
N LEU A 56 14.23 2.48 4.78
CA LEU A 56 12.77 2.57 4.88
C LEU A 56 12.26 2.15 6.28
N LEU A 57 12.83 1.09 6.87
CA LEU A 57 12.51 0.68 8.23
C LEU A 57 12.94 1.73 9.27
N SER A 58 14.12 2.34 9.09
CA SER A 58 14.59 3.43 9.95
C SER A 58 13.67 4.65 9.87
N ASN A 59 13.12 4.93 8.70
CA ASN A 59 12.13 5.99 8.51
C ASN A 59 10.86 5.73 9.32
N CYS A 60 10.29 4.51 9.28
CA CYS A 60 9.16 4.15 10.14
C CYS A 60 9.48 4.34 11.64
N LYS A 61 10.64 3.84 12.08
CA LYS A 61 11.08 3.96 13.47
C LYS A 61 11.24 5.42 13.89
N TYR A 62 11.85 6.26 13.04
CA TYR A 62 12.07 7.67 13.27
C TYR A 62 10.76 8.43 13.54
N TRP A 63 9.76 8.25 12.70
CA TRP A 63 8.47 8.92 12.88
C TRP A 63 7.74 8.48 14.15
N LEU A 64 7.84 7.21 14.53
CA LEU A 64 7.24 6.71 15.77
C LEU A 64 7.97 7.23 17.02
N GLN A 65 9.29 7.24 17.02
CA GLN A 65 10.08 7.58 18.22
C GLN A 65 10.28 9.06 18.42
N GLU A 66 10.55 9.82 17.35
CA GLU A 66 10.87 11.24 17.45
C GLU A 66 9.61 12.12 17.38
N PHE A 67 8.64 11.75 16.56
CA PHE A 67 7.41 12.53 16.36
C PHE A 67 6.16 11.95 17.00
N HIS A 68 6.27 10.74 17.55
CA HIS A 68 5.20 10.08 18.29
C HIS A 68 3.91 9.89 17.49
N PHE A 69 4.03 9.53 16.22
CA PHE A 69 2.87 9.11 15.42
C PHE A 69 2.25 7.83 16.00
N ASP A 70 0.94 7.69 15.86
CA ASP A 70 0.18 6.53 16.35
C ASP A 70 0.08 5.41 15.31
N GLY A 71 0.70 5.57 14.16
CA GLY A 71 0.73 4.56 13.09
C GLY A 71 0.86 5.16 11.69
N PHE A 72 0.68 4.31 10.68
CA PHE A 72 0.88 4.66 9.28
C PHE A 72 -0.24 4.13 8.38
N ARG A 73 -0.57 4.91 7.35
CA ARG A 73 -1.20 4.42 6.13
C ARG A 73 -0.11 4.30 5.09
N PHE A 74 0.09 3.11 4.55
CA PHE A 74 1.03 2.85 3.47
C PHE A 74 0.34 3.09 2.13
N ASP A 75 0.88 4.06 1.40
CA ASP A 75 0.41 4.46 0.09
C ASP A 75 0.85 3.50 -1.00
N GLY A 76 -0.04 3.20 -1.95
CA GLY A 76 0.29 2.46 -3.16
C GLY A 76 0.79 1.03 -2.95
N VAL A 77 0.29 0.32 -1.95
CA VAL A 77 0.76 -1.05 -1.62
C VAL A 77 0.60 -2.02 -2.80
N THR A 78 -0.47 -1.89 -3.60
CA THR A 78 -0.63 -2.72 -4.81
C THR A 78 0.57 -2.59 -5.75
N SER A 79 1.09 -1.37 -5.92
CA SER A 79 2.27 -1.13 -6.75
C SER A 79 3.54 -1.80 -6.23
N MET A 80 3.60 -2.09 -4.92
CA MET A 80 4.72 -2.80 -4.31
C MET A 80 4.59 -4.31 -4.46
N LEU A 81 3.37 -4.85 -4.36
CA LEU A 81 3.12 -6.29 -4.31
C LEU A 81 3.43 -7.03 -5.61
N TYR A 82 3.44 -6.34 -6.76
CA TYR A 82 3.56 -6.97 -8.07
C TYR A 82 4.60 -6.29 -8.95
N TYR A 83 5.33 -7.08 -9.73
CA TYR A 83 6.27 -6.56 -10.74
C TYR A 83 5.60 -5.71 -11.82
N SER A 84 4.32 -5.96 -12.10
CA SER A 84 3.47 -5.16 -13.00
C SER A 84 2.94 -3.88 -12.37
N HIS A 85 3.18 -3.68 -11.07
CA HIS A 85 2.55 -2.62 -10.25
C HIS A 85 1.02 -2.74 -10.18
N GLY A 86 0.46 -3.93 -10.47
CA GLY A 86 -0.98 -4.16 -10.59
C GLY A 86 -1.62 -3.55 -11.84
N LEU A 87 -0.82 -3.03 -12.77
CA LEU A 87 -1.33 -2.37 -13.97
C LEU A 87 -1.74 -3.39 -15.03
N GLY A 88 -2.98 -3.25 -15.53
CA GLY A 88 -3.51 -4.13 -16.57
C GLY A 88 -3.80 -5.55 -16.13
N GLU A 89 -3.76 -5.85 -14.84
CA GLU A 89 -4.08 -7.15 -14.27
C GLU A 89 -5.49 -7.18 -13.71
N ALA A 90 -6.11 -8.37 -13.76
CA ALA A 90 -7.39 -8.64 -13.14
C ALA A 90 -7.21 -9.72 -12.08
N PHE A 91 -7.72 -9.46 -10.88
CA PHE A 91 -7.62 -10.35 -9.73
C PHE A 91 -8.98 -10.99 -9.45
N GLY A 92 -9.31 -12.07 -10.17
CA GLY A 92 -10.60 -12.77 -10.10
C GLY A 92 -10.60 -14.02 -9.23
N GLY A 93 -9.43 -14.56 -8.94
CA GLY A 93 -9.27 -15.78 -8.16
C GLY A 93 -7.91 -15.90 -7.47
N TYR A 94 -7.80 -16.84 -6.54
CA TYR A 94 -6.56 -17.02 -5.76
C TYR A 94 -5.31 -17.23 -6.62
N GLY A 95 -5.42 -17.89 -7.78
CA GLY A 95 -4.31 -18.10 -8.69
C GLY A 95 -3.75 -16.81 -9.30
N ASP A 96 -4.53 -15.74 -9.33
CA ASP A 96 -4.10 -14.46 -9.89
C ASP A 96 -3.18 -13.70 -8.92
N TYR A 97 -3.30 -13.99 -7.61
CA TYR A 97 -2.46 -13.38 -6.59
C TYR A 97 -1.13 -14.09 -6.36
N TYR A 98 -1.03 -15.37 -6.77
CA TYR A 98 0.12 -16.24 -6.49
C TYR A 98 0.55 -16.97 -7.76
N ASN A 99 0.94 -16.20 -8.78
CA ASN A 99 1.28 -16.71 -10.10
C ASN A 99 2.77 -16.50 -10.46
N GLY A 100 3.59 -16.05 -9.51
CA GLY A 100 5.00 -15.74 -9.68
C GLY A 100 5.27 -14.34 -10.23
N HIS A 101 4.25 -13.47 -10.22
CA HIS A 101 4.39 -12.05 -10.57
C HIS A 101 4.49 -11.14 -9.33
N GLU A 102 4.44 -11.73 -8.15
CA GLU A 102 4.60 -11.03 -6.88
C GLU A 102 6.06 -10.58 -6.71
N ASP A 103 6.24 -9.41 -6.11
CA ASP A 103 7.56 -8.93 -5.69
C ASP A 103 7.82 -9.40 -4.25
N ASP A 104 8.45 -10.57 -4.12
CA ASP A 104 8.76 -11.18 -2.82
C ASP A 104 9.62 -10.27 -1.93
N GLU A 105 10.47 -9.43 -2.52
CA GLU A 105 11.34 -8.50 -1.80
C GLU A 105 10.54 -7.35 -1.19
N ALA A 106 9.57 -6.81 -1.93
CA ALA A 106 8.65 -5.81 -1.43
C ALA A 106 7.70 -6.39 -0.35
N ILE A 107 7.23 -7.62 -0.54
CA ILE A 107 6.41 -8.34 0.45
C ILE A 107 7.21 -8.56 1.74
N ALA A 108 8.47 -8.98 1.63
CA ALA A 108 9.35 -9.13 2.79
C ALA A 108 9.57 -7.79 3.51
N TYR A 109 9.80 -6.71 2.76
CA TYR A 109 9.90 -5.37 3.35
C TYR A 109 8.63 -4.98 4.11
N LEU A 110 7.44 -5.11 3.52
CA LEU A 110 6.16 -4.76 4.15
C LEU A 110 5.92 -5.58 5.44
N THR A 111 6.27 -6.86 5.40
CA THR A 111 6.20 -7.75 6.55
C THR A 111 7.12 -7.28 7.68
N LEU A 112 8.38 -6.96 7.35
CA LEU A 112 9.35 -6.43 8.31
C LEU A 112 8.94 -5.06 8.87
N ALA A 113 8.34 -4.20 8.04
CA ALA A 113 7.85 -2.90 8.48
C ALA A 113 6.74 -3.06 9.54
N ASN A 114 5.76 -3.92 9.29
CA ASN A 114 4.70 -4.20 10.27
C ASN A 114 5.26 -4.78 11.58
N LEU A 115 6.22 -5.71 11.50
CA LEU A 115 6.89 -6.25 12.69
C LEU A 115 7.61 -5.17 13.49
N LEU A 116 8.42 -4.36 12.82
CA LEU A 116 9.17 -3.27 13.46
C LEU A 116 8.25 -2.24 14.11
N ILE A 117 7.21 -1.82 13.40
CA ILE A 117 6.25 -0.81 13.89
C ILE A 117 5.62 -1.28 15.19
N HIS A 118 5.13 -2.52 15.25
CA HIS A 118 4.51 -3.07 16.46
C HIS A 118 5.51 -3.41 17.57
N GLU A 119 6.78 -3.68 17.23
CA GLU A 119 7.85 -3.83 18.23
C GLU A 119 8.18 -2.50 18.88
N VAL A 120 8.26 -1.41 18.10
CA VAL A 120 8.53 -0.06 18.58
C VAL A 120 7.34 0.51 19.37
N ASN A 121 6.13 0.33 18.86
CA ASN A 121 4.90 0.76 19.50
C ASN A 121 3.78 -0.28 19.31
N PRO A 122 3.53 -1.16 20.30
CA PRO A 122 2.49 -2.20 20.21
C PRO A 122 1.06 -1.68 20.01
N ARG A 123 0.83 -0.38 20.17
CA ARG A 123 -0.47 0.27 19.94
C ARG A 123 -0.54 1.02 18.61
N ALA A 124 0.54 1.03 17.85
CA ALA A 124 0.54 1.63 16.54
C ALA A 124 -0.44 0.89 15.61
N ILE A 125 -0.98 1.59 14.64
CA ILE A 125 -1.90 1.06 13.65
C ILE A 125 -1.25 1.12 12.27
N THR A 126 -1.31 0.02 11.54
CA THR A 126 -0.85 -0.04 10.15
C THR A 126 -2.02 -0.29 9.20
N ILE A 127 -2.09 0.52 8.15
CA ILE A 127 -3.19 0.52 7.18
C ILE A 127 -2.58 0.40 5.79
N ALA A 128 -3.03 -0.57 5.01
CA ALA A 128 -2.61 -0.72 3.62
C ALA A 128 -3.63 -0.07 2.68
N GLU A 129 -3.17 0.83 1.81
CA GLU A 129 -3.92 1.20 0.62
C GLU A 129 -3.60 0.18 -0.47
N GLU A 130 -4.60 -0.66 -0.79
CA GLU A 130 -4.39 -1.79 -1.67
C GLU A 130 -5.69 -2.13 -2.42
N VAL A 131 -5.63 -2.16 -3.75
CA VAL A 131 -6.81 -2.30 -4.62
C VAL A 131 -6.95 -3.69 -5.26
N SER A 132 -5.89 -4.52 -5.29
CA SER A 132 -5.96 -5.83 -5.92
C SER A 132 -6.81 -6.83 -5.14
N GLY A 133 -6.92 -6.65 -3.83
CA GLY A 133 -7.59 -7.58 -2.94
C GLY A 133 -6.67 -8.72 -2.47
N MET A 134 -5.33 -8.52 -2.42
CA MET A 134 -4.36 -9.53 -1.97
C MET A 134 -4.80 -10.20 -0.68
N PRO A 135 -4.98 -11.54 -0.66
CA PRO A 135 -5.40 -12.27 0.52
C PRO A 135 -4.33 -12.24 1.63
N GLY A 136 -4.78 -12.11 2.88
CA GLY A 136 -3.88 -12.15 4.03
C GLY A 136 -3.13 -10.85 4.30
N LEU A 137 -3.36 -9.79 3.54
CA LEU A 137 -2.65 -8.51 3.72
C LEU A 137 -2.86 -7.95 5.13
N ALA A 138 -4.10 -7.92 5.61
CA ALA A 138 -4.46 -7.47 6.94
C ALA A 138 -4.77 -8.63 7.91
N ALA A 139 -4.04 -9.72 7.77
CA ALA A 139 -4.09 -10.86 8.67
C ALA A 139 -2.80 -10.96 9.52
N PRO A 140 -2.89 -11.50 10.74
CA PRO A 140 -1.73 -11.66 11.62
C PRO A 140 -0.68 -12.61 11.04
N PHE A 141 0.61 -12.38 11.35
CA PHE A 141 1.73 -13.24 10.94
C PHE A 141 1.54 -14.71 11.33
N LYS A 142 1.02 -14.97 12.53
CA LYS A 142 0.76 -16.34 13.03
C LYS A 142 -0.28 -17.09 12.21
N GLU A 143 -1.06 -16.39 11.40
CA GLU A 143 -2.07 -16.94 10.50
C GLU A 143 -1.59 -16.94 9.03
N GLY A 144 -0.32 -16.60 8.80
CA GLY A 144 0.29 -16.53 7.48
C GLY A 144 0.04 -15.21 6.74
N GLY A 145 -0.42 -14.18 7.45
CA GLY A 145 -0.66 -12.86 6.88
C GLY A 145 0.58 -11.96 6.87
N TYR A 146 0.46 -10.78 6.27
CA TYR A 146 1.54 -9.80 6.16
C TYR A 146 1.58 -8.77 7.30
N GLY A 147 0.62 -8.87 8.24
CA GLY A 147 0.66 -8.17 9.52
C GLY A 147 0.12 -6.75 9.54
N PHE A 148 -0.51 -6.26 8.47
CA PHE A 148 -1.26 -5.02 8.56
C PHE A 148 -2.46 -5.17 9.50
N ASP A 149 -2.79 -4.12 10.25
CA ASP A 149 -3.98 -4.12 11.09
C ASP A 149 -5.26 -3.92 10.29
N TYR A 150 -5.18 -3.12 9.23
CA TYR A 150 -6.30 -2.75 8.36
C TYR A 150 -5.88 -2.64 6.91
N ARG A 151 -6.85 -2.81 6.03
CA ARG A 151 -6.77 -2.36 4.64
C ARG A 151 -7.86 -1.35 4.34
N MET A 152 -7.65 -0.47 3.36
CA MET A 152 -8.67 0.46 2.91
C MET A 152 -9.72 -0.26 2.05
N ALA A 153 -11.00 0.05 2.28
CA ALA A 153 -12.11 -0.50 1.50
C ALA A 153 -12.31 0.34 0.23
N MET A 154 -11.43 0.18 -0.75
CA MET A 154 -11.33 1.00 -1.96
C MET A 154 -12.60 1.00 -2.83
N ASN A 155 -13.41 -0.06 -2.78
CA ASN A 155 -14.67 -0.17 -3.51
C ASN A 155 -15.74 0.83 -3.04
N ILE A 156 -15.69 1.24 -1.78
CA ILE A 156 -16.73 2.11 -1.18
C ILE A 156 -16.72 3.51 -1.78
N PRO A 157 -15.61 4.26 -1.77
CA PRO A 157 -15.57 5.59 -2.35
C PRO A 157 -15.88 5.59 -3.85
N ASP A 158 -15.36 4.62 -4.60
CA ASP A 158 -15.65 4.52 -6.04
C ASP A 158 -17.14 4.34 -6.31
N TYR A 159 -17.79 3.43 -5.59
CA TYR A 159 -19.22 3.23 -5.68
C TYR A 159 -20.01 4.47 -5.27
N TRP A 160 -19.60 5.11 -4.16
CA TRP A 160 -20.29 6.26 -3.59
C TRP A 160 -20.21 7.48 -4.51
N ILE A 161 -19.02 7.80 -4.99
CA ILE A 161 -18.78 8.91 -5.91
C ILE A 161 -19.54 8.72 -7.22
N LYS A 162 -19.50 7.51 -7.78
CA LYS A 162 -20.25 7.17 -8.98
C LYS A 162 -21.76 7.32 -8.77
N THR A 163 -22.27 6.84 -7.64
CA THR A 163 -23.69 6.97 -7.29
C THR A 163 -24.11 8.43 -7.22
N ILE A 164 -23.35 9.28 -6.52
CA ILE A 164 -23.68 10.71 -6.38
C ILE A 164 -23.57 11.46 -7.71
N LYS A 165 -22.56 11.15 -8.52
CA LYS A 165 -22.32 11.89 -9.79
C LYS A 165 -23.26 11.47 -10.92
N GLU A 166 -23.66 10.22 -10.98
CA GLU A 166 -24.31 9.64 -12.16
C GLU A 166 -25.80 9.30 -11.96
N LEU A 167 -26.23 9.09 -10.70
CA LEU A 167 -27.60 8.66 -10.42
C LEU A 167 -28.42 9.79 -9.77
N ARG A 168 -29.73 9.81 -10.10
CA ARG A 168 -30.70 10.63 -9.34
C ARG A 168 -30.99 9.96 -8.00
N ASP A 169 -31.39 10.74 -7.00
CA ASP A 169 -31.67 10.25 -5.64
C ASP A 169 -32.70 9.11 -5.63
N GLU A 170 -33.73 9.20 -6.48
CA GLU A 170 -34.79 8.18 -6.63
C GLU A 170 -34.29 6.87 -7.25
N ASP A 171 -33.16 6.87 -7.93
CA ASP A 171 -32.55 5.69 -8.57
C ASP A 171 -31.54 4.96 -7.66
N TRP A 172 -31.25 5.51 -6.50
CA TRP A 172 -30.34 4.89 -5.56
C TRP A 172 -30.90 3.58 -5.00
N LYS A 173 -30.06 2.55 -4.96
CA LYS A 173 -30.43 1.22 -4.50
C LYS A 173 -29.82 0.93 -3.14
N PRO A 174 -30.59 1.02 -2.04
CA PRO A 174 -30.08 0.74 -0.71
C PRO A 174 -29.45 -0.65 -0.55
N SER A 175 -29.96 -1.65 -1.28
CA SER A 175 -29.38 -2.99 -1.28
C SER A 175 -27.97 -3.04 -1.86
N SER A 176 -27.68 -2.26 -2.91
CA SER A 176 -26.34 -2.17 -3.50
C SER A 176 -25.39 -1.41 -2.56
N MET A 177 -25.88 -0.34 -1.93
CA MET A 177 -25.11 0.40 -0.93
C MET A 177 -24.74 -0.49 0.26
N PHE A 178 -25.69 -1.28 0.74
CA PHE A 178 -25.44 -2.24 1.82
C PHE A 178 -24.42 -3.29 1.39
N TRP A 179 -24.56 -3.83 0.18
CA TRP A 179 -23.63 -4.82 -0.37
C TRP A 179 -22.19 -4.25 -0.41
N GLU A 180 -21.99 -3.09 -1.00
CA GLU A 180 -20.65 -2.48 -1.11
C GLU A 180 -20.02 -2.21 0.25
N THR A 181 -20.81 -1.81 1.25
CA THR A 181 -20.31 -1.55 2.60
C THR A 181 -20.03 -2.82 3.41
N THR A 182 -20.59 -3.97 3.03
CA THR A 182 -20.47 -5.23 3.77
C THR A 182 -19.71 -6.33 3.03
N ASN A 183 -19.49 -6.19 1.72
CA ASN A 183 -18.77 -7.16 0.90
C ASN A 183 -17.26 -7.06 1.15
N ARG A 184 -16.80 -7.81 2.15
CA ARG A 184 -15.38 -7.85 2.55
C ARG A 184 -15.03 -9.23 3.09
N ARG A 185 -13.73 -9.52 3.16
CA ARG A 185 -13.25 -10.74 3.81
C ARG A 185 -13.51 -10.66 5.31
N GLN A 186 -13.94 -11.76 5.90
CA GLN A 186 -14.25 -11.81 7.34
C GLN A 186 -12.98 -11.78 8.20
N GLU A 187 -11.90 -12.32 7.66
CA GLU A 187 -10.61 -12.49 8.34
C GLU A 187 -9.79 -11.20 8.37
N GLU A 188 -10.12 -10.22 7.51
CA GLU A 188 -9.36 -8.99 7.38
C GLU A 188 -10.19 -7.77 7.80
N LYS A 189 -9.60 -6.91 8.60
CA LYS A 189 -10.21 -5.65 9.01
C LYS A 189 -10.07 -4.61 7.92
N THR A 190 -11.14 -3.85 7.67
CA THR A 190 -11.15 -2.78 6.68
C THR A 190 -11.53 -1.45 7.27
N ILE A 191 -11.00 -0.37 6.70
CA ILE A 191 -11.42 1.00 6.96
C ILE A 191 -12.30 1.44 5.80
N SER A 192 -13.56 1.74 6.11
CA SER A 192 -14.52 2.31 5.17
C SER A 192 -14.41 3.83 5.17
N TYR A 193 -14.46 4.44 4.00
CA TYR A 193 -14.40 5.89 3.84
C TYR A 193 -15.23 6.31 2.62
N ALA A 194 -15.65 7.58 2.59
CA ALA A 194 -16.50 8.09 1.53
C ALA A 194 -15.68 8.67 0.36
N GLU A 195 -14.57 9.34 0.68
CA GLU A 195 -13.66 9.98 -0.28
C GLU A 195 -12.26 10.13 0.30
N SER A 196 -11.26 10.29 -0.55
CA SER A 196 -9.88 10.63 -0.20
C SER A 196 -9.36 11.70 -1.16
N HIS A 197 -8.08 12.07 -1.01
CA HIS A 197 -7.41 13.00 -1.92
C HIS A 197 -7.22 12.46 -3.34
N ASP A 198 -7.40 11.15 -3.56
CA ASP A 198 -7.24 10.49 -4.88
C ASP A 198 -8.55 10.44 -5.69
N GLN A 199 -9.68 10.98 -5.18
CA GLN A 199 -11.00 10.83 -5.80
C GLN A 199 -11.74 12.15 -6.03
#